data_fb04cad07ad73e61dfbac499a6bacbef
#
_entry.id   fb04cad07ad73e61dfbac499a6bacbef
#
_cell.length_a   1.000
_cell.length_b   1.000
_cell.length_c   1.000
_cell.angle_alpha   90.00
_cell.angle_beta   90.00
_cell.angle_gamma   90.00
#
_symmetry.space_group_name_H-M   'P 1'
#
loop_
_entity.id
_entity.type
_entity.pdbx_description
1 polymer ?
#
loop_
_entity_poly.entity_id
_entity_poly.type
_entity_poly.pdbx_seq_one_letter_code
_entity_poly.pdbx_strand_id
1 'polypeptide(L)'
;MKCAYAYYRIDPEQASLAATRIDLLLNAMATYCSQPPRRLARCDDPTTWMETYEGIADLTTFSVALNVAVQTYNCTEFIQGERHLECFSANK
;
A
#
# COMPACT_ATOMS: atom_id res chain seq x y z
N MET A 1 0.13 18.60 2.34
CA MET A 1 -0.35 17.25 2.02
C MET A 1 0.70 16.21 2.36
N LYS A 2 0.27 15.08 2.82
CA LYS A 2 1.15 13.98 3.17
C LYS A 2 1.07 12.88 2.12
N CYS A 3 2.15 12.11 2.02
CA CYS A 3 2.21 10.92 1.18
C CYS A 3 2.69 9.75 2.01
N ALA A 4 2.24 8.55 1.66
CA ALA A 4 2.69 7.32 2.30
C ALA A 4 2.99 6.29 1.22
N TYR A 5 4.05 5.55 1.42
CA TYR A 5 4.47 4.50 0.49
C TYR A 5 4.71 3.23 1.29
N ALA A 6 3.99 2.16 0.92
CA ALA A 6 4.16 0.85 1.54
C ALA A 6 4.88 -0.06 0.55
N TYR A 7 5.95 -0.73 0.98
CA TYR A 7 6.69 -1.61 0.08
C TYR A 7 7.08 -2.91 0.77
N TYR A 8 7.18 -3.97 -0.03
CA TYR A 8 7.38 -5.33 0.47
C TYR A 8 7.73 -6.25 -0.68
N ARG A 9 8.20 -7.45 -0.34
CA ARG A 9 8.40 -8.51 -1.32
C ARG A 9 7.26 -9.50 -1.22
N ILE A 10 6.76 -9.95 -2.35
CA ILE A 10 5.69 -10.96 -2.39
C ILE A 10 6.25 -12.31 -2.78
N ASP A 11 5.58 -13.37 -2.34
CA ASP A 11 5.82 -14.72 -2.83
C ASP A 11 5.31 -14.78 -4.28
N PRO A 12 6.21 -15.03 -5.27
CA PRO A 12 5.80 -15.03 -6.68
C PRO A 12 4.74 -16.08 -7.01
N GLU A 13 4.64 -17.16 -6.23
CA GLU A 13 3.62 -18.17 -6.42
C GLU A 13 2.23 -17.68 -5.98
N GLN A 14 2.18 -16.60 -5.20
CA GLN A 14 0.94 -16.01 -4.71
C GLN A 14 0.64 -14.65 -5.37
N ALA A 15 1.30 -14.34 -6.47
CA ALA A 15 1.17 -13.03 -7.11
C ALA A 15 -0.27 -12.68 -7.50
N SER A 16 -1.04 -13.63 -7.99
CA SER A 16 -2.45 -13.39 -8.36
C SER A 16 -3.30 -13.07 -7.13
N LEU A 17 -3.12 -13.84 -6.05
CA LEU A 17 -3.82 -13.60 -4.80
C LEU A 17 -3.44 -12.23 -4.22
N ALA A 18 -2.15 -11.93 -4.24
CA ALA A 18 -1.63 -10.65 -3.76
C ALA A 18 -2.24 -9.49 -4.54
N ALA A 19 -2.28 -9.57 -5.87
CA ALA A 19 -2.84 -8.52 -6.71
C ALA A 19 -4.30 -8.26 -6.36
N THR A 20 -5.10 -9.30 -6.22
CA THR A 20 -6.52 -9.18 -5.88
C THR A 20 -6.70 -8.47 -4.53
N ARG A 21 -5.98 -8.93 -3.52
CA ARG A 21 -6.13 -8.38 -2.16
C ARG A 21 -5.60 -6.96 -2.05
N ILE A 22 -4.46 -6.67 -2.67
CA ILE A 22 -3.91 -5.31 -2.64
C ILE A 22 -4.82 -4.35 -3.41
N ASP A 23 -5.40 -4.77 -4.52
CA ASP A 23 -6.32 -3.91 -5.26
C ASP A 23 -7.58 -3.59 -4.44
N LEU A 24 -8.07 -4.54 -3.64
CA LEU A 24 -9.15 -4.27 -2.68
C LEU A 24 -8.72 -3.27 -1.62
N LEU A 25 -7.50 -3.41 -1.11
CA LEU A 25 -6.92 -2.48 -0.14
C LEU A 25 -6.83 -1.07 -0.72
N LEU A 26 -6.28 -0.93 -1.92
CA LEU A 26 -6.16 0.38 -2.57
C LEU A 26 -7.52 1.03 -2.77
N ASN A 27 -8.51 0.25 -3.19
CA ASN A 27 -9.85 0.76 -3.39
C ASN A 27 -10.47 1.25 -2.07
N ALA A 28 -10.25 0.52 -0.98
CA ALA A 28 -10.73 0.90 0.34
C ALA A 28 -10.06 2.17 0.84
N MET A 29 -8.80 2.41 0.47
CA MET A 29 -8.04 3.56 0.93
C MET A 29 -8.19 4.81 0.05
N ALA A 30 -8.83 4.68 -1.11
CA ALA A 30 -8.93 5.79 -2.08
C ALA A 30 -9.62 7.02 -1.50
N THR A 31 -10.59 6.83 -0.61
CA THR A 31 -11.32 7.94 0.01
C THR A 31 -10.45 8.83 0.90
N TYR A 32 -9.29 8.35 1.34
CA TYR A 32 -8.37 9.09 2.22
C TYR A 32 -7.29 9.85 1.45
N CYS A 33 -7.29 9.74 0.13
CA CYS A 33 -6.24 10.31 -0.73
C CYS A 33 -6.87 11.17 -1.82
N SER A 34 -6.20 12.28 -2.18
CA SER A 34 -6.67 13.11 -3.30
C SER A 34 -6.24 12.54 -4.65
N GLN A 35 -5.21 11.68 -4.67
CA GLN A 35 -4.78 10.96 -5.86
C GLN A 35 -5.15 9.49 -5.72
N PRO A 36 -5.56 8.81 -6.81
CA PRO A 36 -5.86 7.38 -6.73
C PRO A 36 -4.63 6.58 -6.28
N PRO A 37 -4.77 5.74 -5.24
CA PRO A 37 -3.66 4.87 -4.85
C PRO A 37 -3.29 3.90 -5.98
N ARG A 38 -2.00 3.56 -6.08
CA ARG A 38 -1.50 2.69 -7.14
C ARG A 38 -0.65 1.57 -6.56
N ARG A 39 -0.63 0.45 -7.27
CA ARG A 39 0.25 -0.67 -7.00
C ARG A 39 1.31 -0.70 -8.09
N LEU A 40 2.57 -0.61 -7.68
CA LEU A 40 3.72 -0.60 -8.59
C LEU A 40 4.60 -1.81 -8.30
N ALA A 41 5.24 -2.33 -9.32
CA ALA A 41 6.29 -3.33 -9.18
C ALA A 41 7.63 -2.68 -9.54
N ARG A 42 8.68 -3.08 -8.84
CA ARG A 42 10.01 -2.56 -9.10
C ARG A 42 10.50 -3.01 -10.48
N CYS A 43 11.15 -2.12 -11.23
CA CYS A 43 11.54 -2.41 -12.60
C CYS A 43 12.52 -3.57 -12.73
N ASP A 44 13.44 -3.71 -11.76
CA ASP A 44 14.47 -4.74 -11.77
C ASP A 44 14.15 -5.93 -10.86
N ASP A 45 12.99 -5.92 -10.21
CA ASP A 45 12.54 -7.01 -9.34
C ASP A 45 11.02 -7.00 -9.25
N PRO A 46 10.32 -7.74 -10.13
CA PRO A 46 8.86 -7.71 -10.17
C PRO A 46 8.19 -8.30 -8.93
N THR A 47 8.94 -8.91 -8.01
CA THR A 47 8.39 -9.40 -6.74
C THR A 47 8.45 -8.36 -5.64
N THR A 48 9.09 -7.22 -5.86
CA THR A 48 9.06 -6.09 -4.93
C THR A 48 7.98 -5.13 -5.38
N TRP A 49 6.98 -4.97 -4.54
CA TRP A 49 5.81 -4.13 -4.82
C TRP A 49 5.78 -2.91 -3.93
N MET A 50 5.16 -1.85 -4.44
CA MET A 50 4.93 -0.62 -3.70
C MET A 50 3.49 -0.16 -3.89
N GLU A 51 2.84 0.24 -2.80
CA GLU A 51 1.56 0.94 -2.82
C GLU A 51 1.86 2.42 -2.62
N THR A 52 1.24 3.27 -3.43
CA THR A 52 1.42 4.71 -3.31
C THR A 52 0.12 5.36 -2.83
N TYR A 53 0.22 6.18 -1.79
CA TYR A 53 -0.90 6.93 -1.23
C TYR A 53 -0.51 8.39 -1.18
N GLU A 54 -1.12 9.21 -2.02
CA GLU A 54 -0.72 10.60 -2.16
C GLU A 54 -1.90 11.54 -1.97
N GLY A 55 -1.62 12.73 -1.46
CA GLY A 55 -2.66 13.69 -1.16
C GLY A 55 -3.47 13.31 0.07
N ILE A 56 -2.78 12.86 1.14
CA ILE A 56 -3.41 12.49 2.40
C ILE A 56 -3.62 13.76 3.22
N ALA A 57 -4.87 14.10 3.53
CA ALA A 57 -5.19 15.27 4.33
C ALA A 57 -4.95 15.03 5.82
N ASP A 58 -5.36 13.88 6.33
CA ASP A 58 -5.23 13.51 7.75
C ASP A 58 -4.50 12.19 7.87
N LEU A 59 -3.20 12.27 8.18
CA LEU A 59 -2.35 11.10 8.26
C LEU A 59 -2.75 10.14 9.38
N THR A 60 -3.22 10.68 10.52
CA THR A 60 -3.65 9.85 11.65
C THR A 60 -4.84 8.98 11.27
N THR A 61 -5.87 9.61 10.68
CA THR A 61 -7.05 8.88 10.21
C THR A 61 -6.68 7.86 9.14
N PHE A 62 -5.83 8.26 8.19
CA PHE A 62 -5.32 7.36 7.15
C PHE A 62 -4.64 6.13 7.75
N SER A 63 -3.74 6.35 8.71
CA SER A 63 -2.94 5.27 9.29
C SER A 63 -3.81 4.24 10.02
N VAL A 64 -4.81 4.69 10.77
CA VAL A 64 -5.75 3.80 11.44
C VAL A 64 -6.53 2.99 10.40
N ALA A 65 -7.06 3.66 9.39
CA ALA A 65 -7.84 2.99 8.34
C ALA A 65 -6.99 1.98 7.57
N LEU A 66 -5.73 2.33 7.28
CA LEU A 66 -4.81 1.42 6.58
C LEU A 66 -4.56 0.14 7.38
N ASN A 67 -4.29 0.27 8.68
CA ASN A 67 -4.07 -0.89 9.54
C ASN A 67 -5.28 -1.81 9.56
N VAL A 68 -6.47 -1.25 9.66
CA VAL A 68 -7.72 -2.04 9.64
C VAL A 68 -7.88 -2.75 8.30
N ALA A 69 -7.67 -2.03 7.19
CA ALA A 69 -7.85 -2.61 5.85
C ALA A 69 -6.82 -3.69 5.54
N VAL A 70 -5.56 -3.51 5.97
CA VAL A 70 -4.51 -4.52 5.79
C VAL A 70 -4.93 -5.82 6.47
N GLN A 71 -5.51 -5.76 7.67
CA GLN A 71 -5.99 -6.93 8.38
C GLN A 71 -7.26 -7.51 7.75
N THR A 72 -8.20 -6.65 7.37
CA THR A 72 -9.46 -7.07 6.77
C THR A 72 -9.26 -7.90 5.51
N TYR A 73 -8.30 -7.50 4.66
CA TYR A 73 -8.04 -8.18 3.40
C TYR A 73 -6.86 -9.16 3.47
N ASN A 74 -6.32 -9.43 4.67
CA ASN A 74 -5.19 -10.31 4.87
C ASN A 74 -4.01 -9.99 3.96
N CYS A 75 -3.60 -8.72 3.95
CA CYS A 75 -2.59 -8.23 3.02
C CYS A 75 -1.15 -8.52 3.45
N THR A 76 -0.94 -9.36 4.47
CA THR A 76 0.39 -9.79 4.89
C THR A 76 0.64 -11.28 4.58
N GLU A 77 -0.39 -12.03 4.20
CA GLU A 77 -0.31 -13.48 4.01
C GLU A 77 0.71 -13.89 2.94
N PHE A 78 0.81 -13.10 1.87
CA PHE A 78 1.69 -13.39 0.73
C PHE A 78 3.02 -12.62 0.78
N ILE A 79 3.27 -11.89 1.85
CA ILE A 79 4.48 -11.07 1.98
C ILE A 79 5.62 -11.92 2.55
N GLN A 80 6.78 -11.82 1.91
CA GLN A 80 8.03 -12.40 2.40
C GLN A 80 8.80 -11.33 3.16
N GLY A 81 8.95 -11.51 4.46
CA GLY A 81 9.54 -10.51 5.32
C GLY A 81 8.52 -9.50 5.81
N GLU A 82 8.91 -8.26 5.92
CA GLU A 82 8.08 -7.22 6.53
C GLU A 82 7.45 -6.29 5.50
N ARG A 83 6.31 -5.74 5.88
CA ARG A 83 5.66 -4.64 5.17
C ARG A 83 6.21 -3.34 5.74
N HIS A 84 6.87 -2.54 4.91
CA HIS A 84 7.46 -1.26 5.31
C HIS A 84 6.54 -0.12 4.89
N LEU A 85 6.40 0.87 5.77
CA LEU A 85 5.62 2.07 5.48
C LEU A 85 6.48 3.29 5.76
N GLU A 86 6.60 4.17 4.78
CA GLU A 86 7.30 5.44 4.92
C GLU A 86 6.37 6.58 4.57
N CYS A 87 6.39 7.63 5.38
CA CYS A 87 5.52 8.78 5.19
C CYS A 87 6.35 10.03 4.92
N PHE A 88 5.87 10.87 4.01
CA PHE A 88 6.54 12.09 3.59
C PHE A 88 5.56 13.26 3.59
N SER A 89 6.06 14.45 3.90
CA SER A 89 5.33 15.69 3.73
C SER A 89 5.76 16.35 2.43
N ALA A 90 4.81 16.96 1.72
CA ALA A 90 5.18 17.79 0.58
C ALA A 90 6.06 18.94 1.08
N ASN A 91 7.21 19.12 0.44
CA ASN A 91 8.16 20.15 0.82
C ASN A 91 8.22 21.20 -0.29
N LYS A 92 7.80 22.38 0.07
CA LYS A 92 7.67 23.48 -0.92
C LYS A 92 8.73 24.53 -0.67
#